data_da9169a4abab88aea01b29b1a3b54e00
#
_entry.id   da9169a4abab88aea01b29b1a3b54e00
#
_cell.length_a   1.000
_cell.length_b   1.000
_cell.length_c   1.000
_cell.angle_alpha   90.00
_cell.angle_beta   90.00
_cell.angle_gamma   90.00
#
_symmetry.space_group_name_H-M   'P 1'
#
loop_
_entity.id
_entity.type
_entity.pdbx_description
1 polymer ?
#
loop_
_entity_poly.entity_id
_entity_poly.type
_entity_poly.pdbx_seq_one_letter_code
_entity_poly.pdbx_strand_id
1 'polypeptide(L)'
;MGASNQIRIIGGQHRGRKLRFANLPGLRPTGDRMRETLFNWLQPVIVGARCLDLFAGSGALGFEAASRGAGRVVLLDRAQKAVVQLRENVRLLGLDDVEVVQADGMKWLQGAPQAFDV
;
A
#
# COMPACT_ATOMS: atom_id res chain seq x y z
N MET A 1 18.17 8.11 13.10
CA MET A 1 18.55 6.80 12.70
C MET A 1 17.50 6.06 11.96
N GLY A 2 17.83 4.93 11.46
CA GLY A 2 17.03 4.18 10.51
C GLY A 2 15.63 3.79 10.92
N ALA A 3 15.31 3.82 12.21
CA ALA A 3 13.98 3.41 12.67
C ALA A 3 12.86 4.28 12.10
N SER A 4 13.16 5.50 11.67
CA SER A 4 12.15 6.40 11.14
C SER A 4 11.58 5.97 9.79
N ASN A 5 12.25 5.04 9.09
CA ASN A 5 11.83 4.58 7.77
C ASN A 5 11.03 3.27 7.85
N GLN A 6 10.18 3.17 8.85
CA GLN A 6 9.31 2.00 9.02
C GLN A 6 7.87 2.43 9.23
N ILE A 7 6.96 1.60 8.72
CA ILE A 7 5.54 1.71 9.02
C ILE A 7 5.10 0.43 9.71
N ARG A 8 4.01 0.52 10.46
CA ARG A 8 3.43 -0.63 11.13
C ARG A 8 2.01 -0.86 10.62
N ILE A 9 1.69 -2.10 10.30
CA ILE A 9 0.34 -2.48 9.94
C ILE A 9 -0.51 -2.48 11.20
N ILE A 10 -1.66 -1.81 11.15
CA ILE A 10 -2.48 -1.55 12.34
C ILE A 10 -3.49 -2.66 12.59
N GLY A 11 -4.15 -3.14 11.55
CA GLY A 11 -5.20 -4.14 11.73
C GLY A 11 -5.08 -5.28 10.73
N GLY A 12 -5.98 -6.26 10.86
CA GLY A 12 -6.08 -7.36 9.93
C GLY A 12 -5.08 -8.48 10.17
N GLN A 13 -4.89 -9.29 9.13
CA GLN A 13 -4.09 -10.51 9.17
C GLN A 13 -2.63 -10.26 9.52
N HIS A 14 -2.09 -9.13 9.11
CA HIS A 14 -0.68 -8.79 9.33
C HIS A 14 -0.48 -7.73 10.40
N ARG A 15 -1.44 -7.58 11.29
CA ARG A 15 -1.40 -6.61 12.39
C ARG A 15 -0.08 -6.68 13.14
N GLY A 16 0.52 -5.53 13.38
CA GLY A 16 1.76 -5.42 14.13
C GLY A 16 3.03 -5.60 13.32
N ARG A 17 2.94 -6.05 12.07
CA ARG A 17 4.11 -6.21 11.22
C ARG A 17 4.67 -4.85 10.84
N LYS A 18 5.99 -4.74 10.88
CA LYS A 18 6.71 -3.54 10.51
C LYS A 18 7.32 -3.72 9.13
N LEU A 19 7.17 -2.68 8.29
CA LEU A 19 7.67 -2.69 6.93
C LEU A 19 8.58 -1.49 6.71
N ARG A 20 9.66 -1.70 5.96
CA ARG A 20 10.54 -0.61 5.58
C ARG A 20 10.02 0.12 4.36
N PHE A 21 10.30 1.41 4.26
CA PHE A 21 10.05 2.15 3.03
C PHE A 21 11.30 2.91 2.59
N ALA A 22 11.34 3.25 1.29
CA ALA A 22 12.51 3.87 0.69
C ALA A 22 12.75 5.27 1.25
N ASN A 23 14.01 5.62 1.48
CA ASN A 23 14.38 6.96 1.91
C ASN A 23 14.44 7.88 0.69
N LEU A 24 13.33 8.56 0.42
CA LEU A 24 13.20 9.46 -0.73
C LEU A 24 12.77 10.85 -0.25
N PRO A 25 13.23 11.91 -0.93
CA PRO A 25 12.81 13.26 -0.58
C PRO A 25 11.29 13.40 -0.63
N GLY A 26 10.72 13.97 0.41
CA GLY A 26 9.28 14.20 0.47
C GLY A 26 8.42 12.99 0.76
N LEU A 27 9.01 11.80 0.85
CA LEU A 27 8.23 10.60 1.15
C LEU A 27 7.90 10.55 2.64
N ARG A 28 6.61 10.64 2.94
CA ARG A 28 6.09 10.55 4.31
C ARG A 28 4.90 9.62 4.32
N PRO A 29 4.92 8.57 5.15
CA PRO A 29 3.76 7.68 5.23
C PRO A 29 2.60 8.37 5.94
N THR A 30 1.39 7.91 5.63
CA THR A 30 0.20 8.30 6.37
C THR A 30 0.35 7.82 7.81
N GLY A 31 0.12 8.71 8.78
CA GLY A 31 0.27 8.38 10.19
C GLY A 31 -0.69 7.28 10.65
N ASP A 32 -0.30 6.59 11.71
CA ASP A 32 -1.04 5.44 12.22
C ASP A 32 -2.49 5.78 12.56
N ARG A 33 -2.69 6.89 13.24
CA ARG A 33 -4.03 7.28 13.69
C ARG A 33 -4.95 7.60 12.52
N MET A 34 -4.46 8.35 11.55
CA MET A 34 -5.25 8.69 10.37
C MET A 34 -5.56 7.44 9.56
N ARG A 35 -4.60 6.54 9.41
CA ARG A 35 -4.78 5.29 8.68
C ARG A 35 -5.80 4.41 9.38
N GLU A 36 -5.74 4.31 10.71
CA GLU A 36 -6.70 3.54 11.48
C GLU A 36 -8.11 4.08 11.30
N THR A 37 -8.29 5.41 11.39
CA THR A 37 -9.59 6.04 11.21
C THR A 37 -10.13 5.77 9.81
N LEU A 38 -9.31 5.94 8.78
CA LEU A 38 -9.71 5.71 7.40
C LEU A 38 -10.20 4.28 7.20
N PHE A 39 -9.43 3.30 7.66
CA PHE A 39 -9.79 1.90 7.43
C PHE A 39 -10.92 1.42 8.32
N ASN A 40 -11.15 2.05 9.47
CA ASN A 40 -12.36 1.79 10.23
C ASN A 40 -13.60 2.20 9.44
N TRP A 41 -13.52 3.33 8.71
CA TRP A 41 -14.60 3.76 7.82
C TRP A 41 -14.76 2.83 6.61
N LEU A 42 -13.66 2.30 6.07
CA LEU A 42 -13.69 1.43 4.90
C LEU A 42 -14.02 -0.02 5.24
N GLN A 43 -14.02 -0.39 6.52
CA GLN A 43 -14.19 -1.78 6.93
C GLN A 43 -15.41 -2.46 6.29
N PRO A 44 -16.57 -1.82 6.15
CA PRO A 44 -17.72 -2.47 5.52
C PRO A 44 -17.52 -2.83 4.05
N VAL A 45 -16.57 -2.18 3.36
CA VAL A 45 -16.38 -2.37 1.91
C VAL A 45 -15.02 -2.93 1.54
N ILE A 46 -14.08 -3.03 2.50
CA ILE A 46 -12.69 -3.38 2.16
C ILE A 46 -12.51 -4.87 1.87
N VAL A 47 -13.23 -5.75 2.55
CA VAL A 47 -13.09 -7.19 2.35
C VAL A 47 -13.49 -7.55 0.93
N GLY A 48 -12.58 -8.17 0.19
CA GLY A 48 -12.81 -8.52 -1.20
C GLY A 48 -12.71 -7.37 -2.19
N ALA A 49 -12.47 -6.15 -1.72
CA ALA A 49 -12.42 -4.97 -2.58
C ALA A 49 -11.19 -4.99 -3.50
N ARG A 50 -11.34 -4.37 -4.65
CA ARG A 50 -10.22 -4.08 -5.56
C ARG A 50 -9.74 -2.67 -5.28
N CYS A 51 -8.51 -2.55 -4.80
CA CYS A 51 -7.95 -1.30 -4.32
C CYS A 51 -6.81 -0.84 -5.22
N LEU A 52 -6.74 0.46 -5.46
CA LEU A 52 -5.70 1.09 -6.25
C LEU A 52 -5.09 2.24 -5.47
N ASP A 53 -3.77 2.23 -5.34
CA ASP A 53 -3.01 3.34 -4.77
C ASP A 53 -2.13 3.94 -5.85
N LEU A 54 -2.48 5.11 -6.32
CA LEU A 54 -1.80 5.79 -7.43
C LEU A 54 -0.44 6.35 -7.03
N PHE A 55 -0.21 6.57 -5.75
CA PHE A 55 1.02 7.17 -5.22
C PHE A 55 1.42 6.40 -3.96
N ALA A 56 1.82 5.15 -4.16
CA ALA A 56 1.98 4.21 -3.05
C ALA A 56 3.03 4.63 -2.03
N GLY A 57 4.15 5.18 -2.49
CA GLY A 57 5.21 5.65 -1.60
C GLY A 57 5.70 4.56 -0.65
N SER A 58 5.37 4.69 0.63
CA SER A 58 5.71 3.69 1.65
C SER A 58 4.90 2.41 1.55
N GLY A 59 3.75 2.47 0.89
CA GLY A 59 2.80 1.36 0.85
C GLY A 59 1.86 1.30 2.03
N ALA A 60 1.89 2.31 2.90
CA ALA A 60 1.11 2.28 4.15
C ALA A 60 -0.37 2.00 3.92
N LEU A 61 -0.99 2.65 2.94
CA LEU A 61 -2.41 2.46 2.67
C LEU A 61 -2.69 1.12 2.00
N GLY A 62 -1.90 0.75 1.00
CA GLY A 62 -2.13 -0.50 0.26
C GLY A 62 -1.88 -1.74 1.09
N PHE A 63 -0.82 -1.76 1.89
CA PHE A 63 -0.55 -2.89 2.77
C PHE A 63 -1.58 -3.00 3.87
N GLU A 64 -2.09 -1.88 4.37
CA GLU A 64 -3.19 -1.91 5.33
C GLU A 64 -4.45 -2.52 4.71
N ALA A 65 -4.79 -2.12 3.49
CA ALA A 65 -5.93 -2.68 2.76
C ALA A 65 -5.78 -4.19 2.59
N ALA A 66 -4.61 -4.63 2.13
CA ALA A 66 -4.35 -6.06 1.95
C ALA A 66 -4.48 -6.83 3.27
N SER A 67 -3.93 -6.28 4.35
CA SER A 67 -4.02 -6.90 5.67
C SER A 67 -5.45 -7.04 6.16
N ARG A 68 -6.31 -6.08 5.82
CA ARG A 68 -7.71 -6.09 6.26
C ARG A 68 -8.65 -6.84 5.34
N GLY A 69 -8.12 -7.53 4.34
CA GLY A 69 -8.90 -8.45 3.55
C GLY A 69 -9.27 -8.00 2.14
N ALA A 70 -8.63 -6.94 1.61
CA ALA A 70 -8.84 -6.56 0.23
C ALA A 70 -8.57 -7.75 -0.69
N GLY A 71 -9.37 -7.89 -1.74
CA GLY A 71 -9.24 -9.01 -2.67
C GLY A 71 -8.12 -8.80 -3.67
N ARG A 72 -7.83 -7.55 -4.01
CA ARG A 72 -6.73 -7.19 -4.90
C ARG A 72 -6.26 -5.78 -4.58
N VAL A 73 -4.95 -5.59 -4.56
CA VAL A 73 -4.36 -4.28 -4.35
C VAL A 73 -3.31 -4.03 -5.43
N VAL A 74 -3.40 -2.89 -6.09
CA VAL A 74 -2.40 -2.44 -7.06
C VAL A 74 -1.74 -1.19 -6.51
N LEU A 75 -0.42 -1.25 -6.37
CA LEU A 75 0.39 -0.15 -5.85
C LEU A 75 1.22 0.43 -6.99
N LEU A 76 1.08 1.72 -7.23
CA LEU A 76 1.82 2.41 -8.28
C LEU A 76 2.77 3.43 -7.67
N ASP A 77 3.96 3.54 -8.22
CA ASP A 77 4.87 4.62 -7.89
C ASP A 77 5.83 4.82 -9.06
N ARG A 78 6.26 6.06 -9.25
CA ARG A 78 7.23 6.39 -10.30
C ARG A 78 8.66 6.07 -9.90
N ALA A 79 8.95 6.16 -8.61
CA ALA A 79 10.31 6.03 -8.10
C ALA A 79 10.74 4.57 -8.04
N GLN A 80 11.81 4.24 -8.74
CA GLN A 80 12.33 2.88 -8.76
C GLN A 80 12.66 2.35 -7.36
N LYS A 81 13.25 3.20 -6.52
CA LYS A 81 13.58 2.79 -5.14
C LYS A 81 12.34 2.43 -4.35
N ALA A 82 11.26 3.18 -4.51
CA ALA A 82 10.00 2.85 -3.85
C ALA A 82 9.46 1.52 -4.34
N VAL A 83 9.46 1.31 -5.65
CA VAL A 83 8.95 0.07 -6.25
C VAL A 83 9.74 -1.15 -5.77
N VAL A 84 11.06 -1.06 -5.73
CA VAL A 84 11.90 -2.17 -5.25
C VAL A 84 11.55 -2.54 -3.81
N GLN A 85 11.43 -1.53 -2.94
CA GLN A 85 11.11 -1.78 -1.54
C GLN A 85 9.68 -2.31 -1.36
N LEU A 86 8.73 -1.77 -2.14
CA LEU A 86 7.36 -2.27 -2.11
C LEU A 86 7.27 -3.74 -2.51
N ARG A 87 7.98 -4.11 -3.58
CA ARG A 87 8.00 -5.51 -4.04
C ARG A 87 8.65 -6.43 -3.00
N GLU A 88 9.66 -5.95 -2.32
CA GLU A 88 10.28 -6.73 -1.25
C GLU A 88 9.31 -6.96 -0.09
N ASN A 89 8.54 -5.95 0.28
CA ASN A 89 7.53 -6.08 1.33
C ASN A 89 6.39 -7.00 0.94
N VAL A 90 5.97 -6.97 -0.33
CA VAL A 90 4.97 -7.94 -0.84
C VAL A 90 5.49 -9.37 -0.63
N ARG A 91 6.74 -9.61 -0.96
CA ARG A 91 7.35 -10.93 -0.81
C ARG A 91 7.48 -11.31 0.66
N LEU A 92 7.92 -10.37 1.49
CA LEU A 92 8.09 -10.60 2.92
C LEU A 92 6.79 -11.02 3.60
N LEU A 93 5.69 -10.42 3.21
CA LEU A 93 4.37 -10.74 3.78
C LEU A 93 3.66 -11.88 3.05
N GLY A 94 4.21 -12.36 1.94
CA GLY A 94 3.59 -13.43 1.17
C GLY A 94 2.25 -13.04 0.55
N LEU A 95 2.14 -11.82 0.04
CA LEU A 95 0.88 -11.30 -0.48
C LEU A 95 0.73 -11.64 -1.96
N ASP A 96 -0.14 -12.60 -2.28
CA ASP A 96 -0.36 -13.02 -3.65
C ASP A 96 -1.26 -12.06 -4.44
N ASP A 97 -2.09 -11.30 -3.76
CA ASP A 97 -3.08 -10.43 -4.38
C ASP A 97 -2.65 -8.97 -4.46
N VAL A 98 -1.36 -8.69 -4.24
CA VAL A 98 -0.81 -7.35 -4.33
C VAL A 98 0.17 -7.27 -5.48
N GLU A 99 -0.08 -6.33 -6.38
CA GLU A 99 0.78 -6.07 -7.53
C GLU A 99 1.42 -4.70 -7.38
N VAL A 100 2.72 -4.59 -7.65
CA VAL A 100 3.46 -3.33 -7.62
C VAL A 100 3.89 -3.00 -9.04
N VAL A 101 3.54 -1.80 -9.51
CA VAL A 101 3.84 -1.36 -10.87
C VAL A 101 4.62 -0.05 -10.80
N GLN A 102 5.75 0.02 -11.52
CA GLN A 102 6.47 1.27 -11.68
C GLN A 102 5.84 2.05 -12.83
N ALA A 103 5.13 3.12 -12.52
CA ALA A 103 4.42 3.90 -13.52
C ALA A 103 4.05 5.27 -12.99
N ASP A 104 3.78 6.19 -13.91
CA ASP A 104 3.10 7.43 -13.59
C ASP A 104 1.63 7.09 -13.35
N GLY A 105 1.14 7.34 -12.13
CA GLY A 105 -0.20 6.92 -11.74
C GLY A 105 -1.30 7.48 -12.62
N MET A 106 -1.20 8.75 -13.01
CA MET A 106 -2.23 9.36 -13.83
C MET A 106 -2.24 8.79 -15.26
N LYS A 107 -1.07 8.56 -15.83
CA LYS A 107 -0.96 7.94 -17.16
C LYS A 107 -1.44 6.51 -17.15
N TRP A 108 -1.08 5.77 -16.11
CA TRP A 108 -1.50 4.38 -15.97
C TRP A 108 -3.02 4.28 -15.88
N LEU A 109 -3.63 5.19 -15.12
CA LEU A 109 -5.08 5.19 -14.91
C LEU A 109 -5.84 5.41 -16.22
N GLN A 110 -5.31 6.24 -17.12
CA GLN A 110 -5.94 6.50 -18.41
C GLN A 110 -6.03 5.25 -19.27
N GLY A 111 -5.05 4.34 -19.15
CA GLY A 111 -5.02 3.11 -19.90
C GLY A 111 -5.47 1.88 -19.14
N ALA A 112 -5.96 2.04 -17.90
CA ALA A 112 -6.27 0.91 -17.05
C ALA A 112 -7.51 0.16 -17.54
N PRO A 113 -7.40 -1.15 -17.77
CA PRO A 113 -8.55 -1.95 -18.19
C PRO A 113 -9.41 -2.43 -17.01
N GLN A 114 -8.96 -2.21 -15.79
CA GLN A 114 -9.59 -2.75 -14.58
C GLN A 114 -10.42 -1.70 -13.88
N ALA A 115 -11.50 -2.14 -13.24
CA ALA A 115 -12.28 -1.31 -12.34
C ALA A 115 -11.78 -1.50 -10.91
N PHE A 116 -11.84 -0.44 -10.12
CA PHE A 116 -11.44 -0.47 -8.71
C PHE A 116 -12.59 0.04 -7.85
N ASP A 117 -12.66 -0.47 -6.63
CA ASP A 117 -13.71 -0.12 -5.67
C ASP A 117 -13.22 0.98 -4.72
N VAL A 118 -11.92 1.01 -4.47
CA VAL A 118 -11.32 1.96 -3.53
C VAL A 118 -10.03 2.54 -4.08
#